data_4a5c46d250b8ccb48b53366bb40ef524
#
_entry.id   4a5c46d250b8ccb48b53366bb40ef524
#
_cell.length_a   1.000
_cell.length_b   1.000
_cell.length_c   1.000
_cell.angle_alpha   90.00
_cell.angle_beta   90.00
_cell.angle_gamma   90.00
#
_symmetry.space_group_name_H-M   'P 1'
#
loop_
_entity.id
_entity.type
_entity.pdbx_description
1 polymer ?
#
loop_
_entity_poly.entity_id
_entity_poly.type
_entity_poly.pdbx_seq_one_letter_code
_entity_poly.pdbx_strand_id
1 'polypeptide(L)'
;MNRVSYFIVNAFTTELYKGNPAAVCLLDSTIPESTMQKIAQEIPVPTTAFVQKKDNDFFFRWFTSVAEIPICGHGTIASAFLLWQQGIVPVDSSITFQTLSGPLQARWINQQVEITIK
;
A
#
# COMPACT_ATOMS: atom_id res chain seq x y z
N MET A 1 11.52 -19.08 -8.88
CA MET A 1 11.39 -18.46 -7.56
C MET A 1 10.94 -17.01 -7.74
N ASN A 2 9.84 -16.65 -7.13
CA ASN A 2 9.31 -15.29 -7.23
C ASN A 2 9.96 -14.39 -6.21
N ARG A 3 10.30 -13.19 -6.66
CA ARG A 3 10.80 -12.16 -5.75
C ARG A 3 9.68 -11.17 -5.47
N VAL A 4 9.57 -10.79 -4.21
CA VAL A 4 8.66 -9.73 -3.80
C VAL A 4 9.49 -8.65 -3.15
N SER A 5 9.50 -7.49 -3.76
CA SER A 5 10.17 -6.32 -3.18
C SER A 5 9.23 -5.64 -2.21
N TYR A 6 9.73 -5.29 -1.03
CA TYR A 6 8.92 -4.54 -0.10
C TYR A 6 9.68 -3.35 0.48
N PHE A 7 8.92 -2.38 0.93
CA PHE A 7 9.44 -1.15 1.53
C PHE A 7 8.70 -0.91 2.84
N ILE A 8 9.44 -0.44 3.84
CA ILE A 8 8.82 -0.03 5.10
C ILE A 8 8.61 1.48 5.02
N VAL A 9 7.37 1.91 5.18
CA VAL A 9 6.99 3.31 5.07
C VAL A 9 6.34 3.75 6.37
N ASN A 10 6.84 4.84 6.96
CA ASN A 10 6.22 5.46 8.12
C ASN A 10 5.29 6.57 7.65
N ALA A 11 4.01 6.40 7.89
CA ALA A 11 3.00 7.39 7.53
C ALA A 11 2.58 8.21 8.76
N PHE A 12 2.07 9.41 8.53
CA PHE A 12 1.45 10.27 9.53
C PHE A 12 2.36 10.88 10.59
N THR A 13 3.67 10.87 10.41
CA THR A 13 4.51 11.49 11.44
C THR A 13 5.71 12.19 10.85
N THR A 14 6.04 13.32 11.44
CA THR A 14 7.34 13.97 11.29
C THR A 14 8.22 13.72 12.51
N GLU A 15 7.69 13.02 13.52
CA GLU A 15 8.41 12.75 14.75
C GLU A 15 8.98 11.35 14.71
N LEU A 16 10.21 11.23 15.21
CA LEU A 16 10.89 9.95 15.32
C LEU A 16 10.12 9.04 16.29
N TYR A 17 9.94 7.78 15.95
CA TYR A 17 9.29 6.75 16.76
C TYR A 17 7.77 6.91 16.95
N LYS A 18 7.14 7.84 16.26
CA LYS A 18 5.70 8.05 16.42
C LYS A 18 4.86 7.70 15.21
N GLY A 19 5.47 7.18 14.16
CA GLY A 19 4.72 6.77 12.98
C GLY A 19 4.14 5.38 13.12
N ASN A 20 3.16 5.09 12.27
CA ASN A 20 2.66 3.74 12.08
C ASN A 20 3.33 3.15 10.84
N PRO A 21 4.35 2.31 11.02
CA PRO A 21 5.02 1.73 9.86
C PRO A 21 4.10 0.74 9.16
N ALA A 22 4.17 0.74 7.85
CA ALA A 22 3.49 -0.25 7.01
C ALA A 22 4.51 -0.78 6.02
N ALA A 23 4.42 -2.07 5.71
CA ALA A 23 5.18 -2.63 4.62
C ALA A 23 4.35 -2.53 3.35
N VAL A 24 4.98 -2.18 2.24
CA VAL A 24 4.35 -2.13 0.93
C VAL A 24 5.11 -3.08 0.02
N CYS A 25 4.42 -4.10 -0.45
CA CYS A 25 4.98 -5.08 -1.38
C CYS A 25 4.49 -4.75 -2.79
N LEU A 26 5.43 -4.49 -3.68
CA LEU A 26 5.12 -4.24 -5.09
C LEU A 26 5.18 -5.57 -5.83
N LEU A 27 4.07 -5.98 -6.42
CA LEU A 27 3.95 -7.28 -7.08
C LEU A 27 4.03 -7.13 -8.59
N ASP A 28 4.84 -7.95 -9.22
CA ASP A 28 4.90 -8.05 -10.68
C ASP A 28 3.81 -8.95 -11.24
N SER A 29 3.34 -9.88 -10.43
CA SER A 29 2.29 -10.82 -10.83
C SER A 29 1.45 -11.17 -9.62
N THR A 30 0.27 -11.72 -9.88
CA THR A 30 -0.64 -12.14 -8.82
C THR A 30 -0.05 -13.31 -8.06
N ILE A 31 -0.08 -13.24 -6.73
CA ILE A 31 0.32 -14.34 -5.86
C ILE A 31 -0.89 -14.79 -5.04
N PRO A 32 -0.89 -16.04 -4.57
CA PRO A 32 -2.02 -16.56 -3.78
C PRO A 32 -2.22 -15.79 -2.47
N GLU A 33 -3.45 -15.70 -2.04
CA GLU A 33 -3.80 -15.06 -0.77
C GLU A 33 -3.04 -15.68 0.40
N SER A 34 -2.90 -17.01 0.42
CA SER A 34 -2.15 -17.69 1.47
C SER A 34 -0.69 -17.27 1.51
N THR A 35 -0.09 -16.98 0.36
CA THR A 35 1.28 -16.49 0.28
C THR A 35 1.37 -15.07 0.82
N MET A 36 0.40 -14.22 0.49
CA MET A 36 0.33 -12.86 1.03
C MET A 36 0.26 -12.89 2.55
N GLN A 37 -0.57 -13.76 3.11
CA GLN A 37 -0.71 -13.87 4.56
C GLN A 37 0.58 -14.32 5.23
N LYS A 38 1.29 -15.25 4.62
CA LYS A 38 2.58 -15.72 5.15
C LYS A 38 3.61 -14.59 5.15
N ILE A 39 3.66 -13.83 4.07
CA ILE A 39 4.58 -12.68 3.98
C ILE A 39 4.25 -11.67 5.08
N ALA A 40 2.96 -11.37 5.26
CA ALA A 40 2.54 -10.41 6.28
C ALA A 40 2.90 -10.89 7.70
N GLN A 41 2.90 -12.19 7.93
CA GLN A 41 3.30 -12.74 9.23
C GLN A 41 4.78 -12.56 9.50
N GLU A 42 5.60 -12.55 8.46
CA GLU A 42 7.05 -12.51 8.63
C GLU A 42 7.60 -11.10 8.70
N ILE A 43 6.91 -10.12 8.15
CA ILE A 43 7.35 -8.73 8.21
C ILE A 43 6.90 -8.12 9.53
N PRO A 44 7.82 -7.62 10.36
CA PRO A 44 7.48 -7.17 11.72
C PRO A 44 6.89 -5.76 11.75
N VAL A 45 5.79 -5.55 11.06
CA VAL A 45 5.05 -4.30 11.06
C VAL A 45 3.55 -4.61 11.20
N PRO A 46 2.75 -3.63 11.67
CA PRO A 46 1.31 -3.89 11.91
C PRO A 46 0.53 -4.24 10.66
N THR A 47 0.87 -3.65 9.52
CA THR A 47 0.10 -3.82 8.30
C THR A 47 1.02 -3.99 7.10
N THR A 48 0.67 -4.92 6.23
CA THR A 48 1.38 -5.15 4.98
C THR A 48 0.40 -4.95 3.83
N ALA A 49 0.74 -4.06 2.91
CA ALA A 49 -0.04 -3.80 1.72
C ALA A 49 0.59 -4.51 0.52
N PHE A 50 -0.24 -5.11 -0.30
CA PHE A 50 0.19 -5.74 -1.55
C PHE A 50 -0.40 -4.95 -2.70
N VAL A 51 0.46 -4.41 -3.54
CA VAL A 51 0.08 -3.52 -4.63
C VAL A 51 0.55 -4.13 -5.93
N GLN A 52 -0.37 -4.30 -6.87
CA GLN A 52 -0.06 -4.81 -8.20
C GLN A 52 -0.62 -3.85 -9.24
N LYS A 53 0.25 -3.38 -10.13
CA LYS A 53 -0.19 -2.58 -11.27
C LYS A 53 -0.82 -3.51 -12.30
N LYS A 54 -2.03 -3.17 -12.75
CA LYS A 54 -2.72 -3.92 -13.77
C LYS A 54 -3.47 -2.93 -14.66
N ASP A 55 -3.10 -2.87 -15.94
CA ASP A 55 -3.57 -1.85 -16.87
C ASP A 55 -3.21 -0.46 -16.34
N ASN A 56 -4.18 0.42 -16.13
CA ASN A 56 -3.93 1.76 -15.60
C ASN A 56 -4.26 1.89 -14.12
N ASP A 57 -4.68 0.80 -13.49
CA ASP A 57 -5.09 0.80 -12.10
C ASP A 57 -4.11 0.01 -11.25
N PHE A 58 -4.22 0.19 -9.95
CA PHE A 58 -3.47 -0.58 -8.97
C PHE A 58 -4.43 -1.40 -8.16
N PHE A 59 -4.20 -2.70 -8.08
CA PHE A 59 -4.95 -3.60 -7.22
C PHE A 59 -4.27 -3.68 -5.88
N PHE A 60 -5.06 -3.73 -4.83
CA PHE A 60 -4.59 -3.43 -3.49
C PHE A 60 -5.24 -4.36 -2.48
N ARG A 61 -4.42 -5.02 -1.67
CA ARG A 61 -4.91 -5.84 -0.57
C ARG A 61 -4.07 -5.56 0.66
N TRP A 62 -4.71 -5.58 1.82
CA TRP A 62 -4.05 -5.27 3.08
C TRP A 62 -4.16 -6.43 4.05
N PHE A 63 -3.06 -6.73 4.74
CA PHE A 63 -3.00 -7.82 5.69
C PHE A 63 -2.38 -7.34 6.98
N THR A 64 -2.91 -7.84 8.12
CA THR A 64 -2.17 -7.84 9.38
C THR A 64 -1.43 -9.17 9.49
N SER A 65 -0.72 -9.38 10.60
CA SER A 65 -0.05 -10.67 10.80
C SER A 65 -1.05 -11.82 10.98
N VAL A 66 -2.32 -11.53 11.17
CA VAL A 66 -3.35 -12.53 11.49
C VAL A 66 -4.33 -12.74 10.33
N ALA A 67 -4.73 -11.69 9.64
CA ALA A 67 -5.80 -11.78 8.66
C ALA A 67 -5.76 -10.63 7.66
N GLU A 68 -6.44 -10.83 6.54
CA GLU A 68 -6.69 -9.75 5.59
C GLU A 68 -7.72 -8.80 6.17
N ILE A 69 -7.50 -7.50 5.94
CA ILE A 69 -8.44 -6.46 6.37
C ILE A 69 -9.01 -5.76 5.13
N PRO A 70 -10.29 -5.34 5.17
CA PRO A 70 -10.95 -4.80 3.98
C PRO A 70 -10.49 -3.40 3.60
N ILE A 71 -10.01 -2.61 4.56
CA ILE A 71 -9.52 -1.27 4.30
C ILE A 71 -8.49 -0.89 5.36
N CYS A 72 -7.46 -0.16 4.94
CA CYS A 72 -6.43 0.33 5.85
C CYS A 72 -5.96 1.71 5.37
N GLY A 73 -6.28 2.74 6.14
CA GLY A 73 -5.86 4.10 5.81
C GLY A 73 -4.35 4.25 5.76
N HIS A 74 -3.64 3.67 6.72
CA HIS A 74 -2.18 3.73 6.78
C HIS A 74 -1.55 3.06 5.57
N GLY A 75 -2.04 1.87 5.22
CA GLY A 75 -1.52 1.13 4.08
C GLY A 75 -1.77 1.87 2.77
N THR A 76 -2.92 2.50 2.62
CA THR A 76 -3.26 3.27 1.43
C THR A 76 -2.34 4.48 1.28
N ILE A 77 -2.15 5.25 2.35
CA ILE A 77 -1.30 6.44 2.32
C ILE A 77 0.15 6.05 2.08
N ALA A 78 0.63 5.02 2.76
CA ALA A 78 2.00 4.54 2.60
C ALA A 78 2.26 4.08 1.16
N SER A 79 1.30 3.36 0.57
CA SER A 79 1.44 2.86 -0.79
C SER A 79 1.39 3.97 -1.82
N ALA A 80 0.49 4.93 -1.65
CA ALA A 80 0.41 6.07 -2.56
C ALA A 80 1.72 6.88 -2.50
N PHE A 81 2.20 7.16 -1.30
CA PHE A 81 3.45 7.88 -1.11
C PHE A 81 4.61 7.16 -1.79
N LEU A 82 4.71 5.85 -1.62
CA LEU A 82 5.77 5.07 -2.22
C LEU A 82 5.71 5.11 -3.75
N LEU A 83 4.52 4.98 -4.34
CA LEU A 83 4.36 5.01 -5.79
C LEU A 83 4.81 6.36 -6.38
N TRP A 84 4.50 7.45 -5.70
CA TRP A 84 4.96 8.77 -6.12
C TRP A 84 6.47 8.93 -5.90
N GLN A 85 6.97 8.49 -4.75
CA GLN A 85 8.38 8.62 -4.42
C GLN A 85 9.27 7.84 -5.37
N GLN A 86 8.84 6.64 -5.76
CA GLN A 86 9.60 5.79 -6.68
C GLN A 86 9.43 6.19 -8.14
N GLY A 87 8.60 7.19 -8.41
CA GLY A 87 8.36 7.64 -9.78
C GLY A 87 7.52 6.69 -10.61
N ILE A 88 6.86 5.71 -9.98
CA ILE A 88 5.97 4.80 -10.68
C ILE A 88 4.74 5.55 -11.17
N VAL A 89 4.29 6.52 -10.37
CA VAL A 89 3.22 7.45 -10.74
C VAL A 89 3.75 8.86 -10.57
N PRO A 90 3.55 9.77 -11.54
CA PRO A 90 3.93 11.17 -11.35
C PRO A 90 3.20 11.79 -10.17
N VAL A 91 3.87 12.67 -9.44
CA VAL A 91 3.33 13.24 -8.20
C VAL A 91 2.11 14.13 -8.44
N ASP A 92 1.94 14.64 -9.64
CA ASP A 92 0.79 15.45 -10.03
C ASP A 92 -0.38 14.60 -10.54
N SER A 93 -0.24 13.29 -10.55
CA SER A 93 -1.28 12.37 -10.98
C SER A 93 -1.94 11.69 -9.79
N SER A 94 -3.24 11.51 -9.84
CA SER A 94 -3.96 10.72 -8.84
C SER A 94 -3.69 9.23 -9.06
N ILE A 95 -3.88 8.46 -8.01
CA ILE A 95 -3.74 7.00 -8.05
C ILE A 95 -5.10 6.41 -7.72
N THR A 96 -5.58 5.49 -8.55
CA THR A 96 -6.80 4.74 -8.26
C THR A 96 -6.41 3.34 -7.83
N PHE A 97 -6.87 2.95 -6.64
CA PHE A 97 -6.67 1.62 -6.10
C PHE A 97 -7.97 0.85 -6.16
N GLN A 98 -7.92 -0.35 -6.73
CA GLN A 98 -9.05 -1.28 -6.71
C GLN A 98 -8.87 -2.19 -5.50
N THR A 99 -9.83 -2.19 -4.60
CA THR A 99 -9.75 -2.92 -3.34
C THR A 99 -10.97 -3.80 -3.15
N LEU A 100 -10.95 -4.66 -2.15
CA LEU A 100 -12.11 -5.47 -1.78
C LEU A 100 -13.28 -4.61 -1.31
N SER A 101 -13.01 -3.39 -0.86
CA SER A 101 -14.05 -2.44 -0.42
C SER A 101 -14.45 -1.46 -1.52
N GLY A 102 -14.00 -1.68 -2.74
CA GLY A 102 -14.27 -0.81 -3.87
C GLY A 102 -13.11 0.11 -4.20
N PRO A 103 -13.29 1.03 -5.15
CA PRO A 103 -12.21 1.91 -5.57
C PRO A 103 -11.92 3.00 -4.54
N LEU A 104 -10.63 3.26 -4.34
CA LEU A 104 -10.13 4.39 -3.57
C LEU A 104 -9.27 5.23 -4.48
N GLN A 105 -9.28 6.55 -4.30
CA GLN A 105 -8.43 7.45 -5.05
C GLN A 105 -7.54 8.24 -4.10
N ALA A 106 -6.26 8.30 -4.40
CA ALA A 106 -5.28 9.07 -3.65
C ALA A 106 -4.77 10.22 -4.50
N ARG A 107 -4.63 11.40 -3.90
CA ARG A 107 -4.06 12.57 -4.55
C ARG A 107 -3.07 13.26 -3.61
N TRP A 108 -2.04 13.87 -4.20
CA TRP A 108 -1.07 14.67 -3.46
C TRP A 108 -1.48 16.14 -3.60
N ILE A 109 -1.95 16.73 -2.51
CA ILE A 109 -2.43 18.09 -2.51
C ILE A 109 -1.80 18.84 -1.35
N ASN A 110 -1.14 19.96 -1.63
CA ASN A 110 -0.55 20.83 -0.59
C ASN A 110 0.31 20.04 0.38
N GLN A 111 1.15 19.13 -0.15
CA GLN A 111 2.05 18.29 0.62
C GLN A 111 1.32 17.32 1.55
N GLN A 112 0.08 16.99 1.22
CA GLN A 112 -0.72 16.02 1.95
C GLN A 112 -1.29 14.99 0.99
N VAL A 113 -1.52 13.78 1.51
CA VAL A 113 -2.20 12.75 0.75
C VAL A 113 -3.68 12.81 1.09
N GLU A 114 -4.51 13.02 0.09
CA GLU A 114 -5.96 13.00 0.21
C GLU A 114 -6.49 11.69 -0.34
N ILE A 115 -7.29 10.99 0.47
CA ILE A 115 -7.92 9.72 0.07
C ILE A 115 -9.40 9.95 -0.11
N THR A 116 -9.93 9.57 -1.27
CA THR A 116 -11.36 9.62 -1.55
C THR A 116 -11.87 8.21 -1.73
N ILE A 117 -12.91 7.86 -0.98
CA ILE A 117 -13.60 6.58 -1.09
C ILE A 117 -14.76 6.79 -2.04
N LYS A 118 -14.81 5.97 -3.05
CA LYS A 118 -15.88 6.07 -4.07
C LYS A 118 -16.92 4.99 -3.94
#